data_4e06a00ae7df437d1fca490b9baf988e
#
_entry.id   4e06a00ae7df437d1fca490b9baf988e
#
_cell.length_a   1.000
_cell.length_b   1.000
_cell.length_c   1.000
_cell.angle_alpha   90.00
_cell.angle_beta   90.00
_cell.angle_gamma   90.00
#
_symmetry.space_group_name_H-M   'P 1'
#
loop_
_entity.id
_entity.type
_entity.pdbx_description
1 polymer ?
#
loop_
_entity_poly.entity_id
_entity_poly.type
_entity_poly.pdbx_seq_one_letter_code
_entity_poly.pdbx_strand_id
1 'polypeptide(L)'
;MKRIAQLVVLFLLSGLITKAEEKYAIGMFHFNLQYVAGDYKIENRIIKESVYPVLQFFEKNPQYKSDIEIQAYAIEVFAEEHPEVLALLKKLVNRGQIELVIAHYSDQFFIGYPALDLQKSIEISDRILEKYGLKRSRVFFGQEIQWTPAYASVLKGKYDLIATSSDPHSYYRERTLPLVNIRYGNDQILGLIDSQKELNGLTWAYAFLDDGEVFNSLDYRSNFYRVPAQEKESVDRFKKLEKEGYKFVTMTELANKIKNLKGYQIPDYSFVPEGTWNMSVCGPFMWMGRQRSGVETDGITRSLSYKLRSSVLLAQRLIEFAALKGNEVTGLKEMLDKAWRHLLLSEVSDASGWTPWLVEVQYTASEVANANKILKELMDKLKGILPLDEKTYIVNTKSGKVEPDASQKVNTSKASIFPIPFAVRADKVTSNVKQLNENLYSLDINCGRPADGAVEIIFDTAAKGLFYSAGAGEEVAVEIPTDLKHNPAFTLSNGFIYLGNGYSLVKDCSVEHLAATWKMKEQKLVFRQELNEENMEMNMRFYLVKGDVNKGLELGNQLNTWPMFRISKKNNQLTYEKIMPESF
;
A
#
# COMPACT_ATOMS: atom_id res chain seq x y z
N MET A 1 -59.13 3.23 45.66
CA MET A 1 -59.01 3.15 44.20
C MET A 1 -58.21 4.32 43.57
N LYS A 2 -58.40 5.59 43.95
CA LYS A 2 -57.63 6.72 43.35
C LYS A 2 -56.09 6.68 43.58
N ARG A 3 -55.59 6.13 44.68
CA ARG A 3 -54.14 6.04 44.96
C ARG A 3 -53.47 4.88 44.17
N ILE A 4 -54.19 3.80 43.82
CA ILE A 4 -53.62 2.71 43.02
C ILE A 4 -53.53 3.13 41.55
N ALA A 5 -54.48 3.93 41.03
CA ALA A 5 -54.45 4.46 39.69
C ALA A 5 -53.26 5.43 39.47
N GLN A 6 -52.91 6.25 40.49
CA GLN A 6 -51.72 7.14 40.40
C GLN A 6 -50.38 6.38 40.41
N LEU A 7 -50.28 5.25 41.11
CA LEU A 7 -49.07 4.41 41.12
C LEU A 7 -48.90 3.67 39.79
N VAL A 8 -49.99 3.22 39.16
CA VAL A 8 -49.95 2.52 37.87
C VAL A 8 -49.59 3.50 36.74
N VAL A 9 -50.05 4.76 36.78
CA VAL A 9 -49.67 5.79 35.81
C VAL A 9 -48.20 6.20 35.99
N LEU A 10 -47.68 6.27 37.24
CA LEU A 10 -46.25 6.51 37.45
C LEU A 10 -45.38 5.33 36.96
N PHE A 11 -45.83 4.08 37.14
CA PHE A 11 -45.13 2.89 36.65
C PHE A 11 -45.16 2.75 35.12
N LEU A 12 -46.25 3.20 34.47
CA LEU A 12 -46.36 3.25 33.01
C LEU A 12 -45.54 4.40 32.39
N LEU A 13 -45.34 5.50 33.13
CA LEU A 13 -44.47 6.61 32.69
C LEU A 13 -42.98 6.34 32.92
N SER A 14 -42.65 5.49 33.89
CA SER A 14 -41.25 5.05 34.10
C SER A 14 -40.78 3.95 33.13
N GLY A 15 -41.72 3.27 32.44
CA GLY A 15 -41.40 2.23 31.44
C GLY A 15 -41.13 2.78 30.02
N LEU A 16 -41.30 4.07 29.79
CA LEU A 16 -41.10 4.74 28.50
C LEU A 16 -39.89 5.70 28.52
N ILE A 17 -38.83 5.36 29.30
CA ILE A 17 -37.52 5.94 28.99
C ILE A 17 -37.02 5.19 27.75
N THR A 18 -37.54 5.54 26.58
CA THR A 18 -36.84 5.25 25.34
C THR A 18 -35.44 5.84 25.49
N LYS A 19 -34.45 4.97 25.58
CA LYS A 19 -33.06 5.39 25.59
C LYS A 19 -32.90 6.31 24.37
N ALA A 20 -32.63 7.58 24.61
CA ALA A 20 -32.48 8.52 23.50
C ALA A 20 -31.46 7.94 22.53
N GLU A 21 -31.84 7.84 21.26
CA GLU A 21 -30.97 7.38 20.20
C GLU A 21 -29.73 8.29 20.16
N GLU A 22 -28.54 7.68 20.33
CA GLU A 22 -27.29 8.43 20.25
C GLU A 22 -26.88 8.56 18.78
N LYS A 23 -26.84 9.81 18.27
CA LYS A 23 -26.54 10.11 16.87
C LYS A 23 -25.19 10.80 16.75
N TYR A 24 -24.32 10.25 15.91
CA TYR A 24 -22.98 10.78 15.67
C TYR A 24 -22.73 11.04 14.19
N ALA A 25 -22.07 12.15 13.88
CA ALA A 25 -21.58 12.46 12.53
C ALA A 25 -20.06 12.38 12.51
N ILE A 26 -19.52 11.72 11.50
CA ILE A 26 -18.08 11.67 11.24
C ILE A 26 -17.79 12.26 9.86
N GLY A 27 -16.58 12.80 9.67
CA GLY A 27 -16.09 13.25 8.38
C GLY A 27 -14.69 12.70 8.14
N MET A 28 -14.39 12.38 6.89
CA MET A 28 -13.05 12.12 6.41
C MET A 28 -12.83 12.93 5.15
N PHE A 29 -11.90 13.87 5.20
CA PHE A 29 -11.39 14.57 4.03
C PHE A 29 -10.06 13.91 3.67
N HIS A 30 -10.04 13.21 2.56
CA HIS A 30 -8.83 12.65 1.99
C HIS A 30 -8.21 13.70 1.06
N PHE A 31 -6.96 14.08 1.30
CA PHE A 31 -6.23 15.02 0.44
C PHE A 31 -5.00 14.38 -0.16
N ASN A 32 -4.98 14.35 -1.47
CA ASN A 32 -3.86 13.88 -2.27
C ASN A 32 -3.21 15.05 -3.02
N LEU A 33 -2.07 15.57 -2.56
CA LEU A 33 -1.35 16.60 -3.31
C LEU A 33 -0.78 16.07 -4.62
N GLN A 34 -0.62 14.75 -4.73
CA GLN A 34 -0.14 14.06 -5.92
C GLN A 34 -1.29 13.55 -6.80
N TYR A 35 -2.47 14.14 -6.68
CA TYR A 35 -3.67 13.85 -7.48
C TYR A 35 -3.42 13.93 -8.98
N VAL A 36 -2.53 14.82 -9.42
CA VAL A 36 -1.84 14.79 -10.72
C VAL A 36 -0.35 14.79 -10.43
N ALA A 37 0.22 13.61 -10.21
CA ALA A 37 1.59 13.45 -9.79
C ALA A 37 2.57 14.14 -10.76
N GLY A 38 3.42 15.02 -10.21
CA GLY A 38 4.41 15.80 -10.96
C GLY A 38 3.91 17.14 -11.51
N ASP A 39 2.64 17.50 -11.34
CA ASP A 39 2.14 18.84 -11.69
C ASP A 39 2.05 19.77 -10.48
N TYR A 40 3.12 20.48 -10.18
CA TYR A 40 3.20 21.42 -9.05
C TYR A 40 2.19 22.58 -9.11
N LYS A 41 1.64 22.90 -10.29
CA LYS A 41 0.58 23.93 -10.40
C LYS A 41 -0.72 23.39 -9.86
N ILE A 42 -1.02 22.12 -10.14
CA ILE A 42 -2.20 21.43 -9.60
C ILE A 42 -2.03 21.28 -8.09
N GLU A 43 -0.87 20.82 -7.61
CA GLU A 43 -0.57 20.71 -6.18
C GLU A 43 -0.83 22.03 -5.44
N ASN A 44 -0.29 23.15 -5.94
CA ASN A 44 -0.51 24.47 -5.35
C ASN A 44 -1.99 24.91 -5.38
N ARG A 45 -2.75 24.53 -6.42
CA ARG A 45 -4.19 24.80 -6.49
C ARG A 45 -4.95 24.00 -5.45
N ILE A 46 -4.64 22.71 -5.28
CA ILE A 46 -5.25 21.84 -4.24
C ILE A 46 -5.09 22.50 -2.88
N ILE A 47 -3.89 22.96 -2.56
CA ILE A 47 -3.62 23.61 -1.27
C ILE A 47 -4.48 24.86 -1.09
N LYS A 48 -4.49 25.76 -2.07
CA LYS A 48 -5.15 27.07 -1.96
C LYS A 48 -6.66 27.01 -2.12
N GLU A 49 -7.15 26.11 -2.99
CA GLU A 49 -8.55 26.07 -3.37
C GLU A 49 -9.35 25.04 -2.58
N SER A 50 -8.70 24.06 -1.93
CA SER A 50 -9.39 23.00 -1.19
C SER A 50 -8.87 22.82 0.24
N VAL A 51 -7.59 22.53 0.46
CA VAL A 51 -7.05 22.29 1.81
C VAL A 51 -7.31 23.50 2.72
N TYR A 52 -6.86 24.68 2.32
CA TYR A 52 -7.00 25.89 3.12
C TYR A 52 -8.46 26.29 3.39
N PRO A 53 -9.38 26.30 2.40
CA PRO A 53 -10.80 26.52 2.65
C PRO A 53 -11.46 25.52 3.60
N VAL A 54 -11.11 24.22 3.52
CA VAL A 54 -11.61 23.21 4.47
C VAL A 54 -11.14 23.53 5.88
N LEU A 55 -9.86 23.85 6.07
CA LEU A 55 -9.36 24.27 7.39
C LEU A 55 -10.06 25.53 7.90
N GLN A 56 -10.30 26.54 7.05
CA GLN A 56 -11.03 27.74 7.39
C GLN A 56 -12.51 27.46 7.75
N PHE A 57 -13.14 26.47 7.08
CA PHE A 57 -14.49 26.05 7.44
C PHE A 57 -14.54 25.52 8.87
N PHE A 58 -13.61 24.64 9.24
CA PHE A 58 -13.52 24.13 10.61
C PHE A 58 -13.16 25.22 11.62
N GLU A 59 -12.29 26.14 11.27
CA GLU A 59 -11.94 27.26 12.15
C GLU A 59 -13.16 28.12 12.51
N LYS A 60 -14.02 28.40 11.53
CA LYS A 60 -15.25 29.19 11.69
C LYS A 60 -16.38 28.42 12.41
N ASN A 61 -16.32 27.10 12.43
CA ASN A 61 -17.36 26.22 12.98
C ASN A 61 -16.78 25.27 14.03
N PRO A 62 -16.44 25.75 15.24
CA PRO A 62 -15.75 24.96 16.26
C PRO A 62 -16.56 23.78 16.81
N GLN A 63 -17.87 23.72 16.56
CA GLN A 63 -18.75 22.62 16.95
C GLN A 63 -18.58 21.38 16.05
N TYR A 64 -18.02 21.52 14.86
CA TYR A 64 -17.79 20.41 13.95
C TYR A 64 -16.43 19.80 14.18
N LYS A 65 -16.37 18.48 14.24
CA LYS A 65 -15.13 17.68 14.24
C LYS A 65 -15.06 16.84 12.97
N SER A 66 -13.84 16.51 12.56
CA SER A 66 -13.60 15.64 11.40
C SER A 66 -12.21 15.01 11.49
N ASP A 67 -11.99 13.99 10.68
CA ASP A 67 -10.70 13.45 10.34
C ASP A 67 -10.22 14.12 9.04
N ILE A 68 -8.93 14.43 8.96
CA ILE A 68 -8.25 14.84 7.73
C ILE A 68 -7.12 13.87 7.50
N GLU A 69 -7.17 13.18 6.38
CA GLU A 69 -6.09 12.34 5.91
C GLU A 69 -5.29 13.08 4.85
N ILE A 70 -3.97 13.07 5.01
CA ILE A 70 -3.03 13.73 4.11
C ILE A 70 -1.64 13.10 4.25
N GLN A 71 -0.83 13.15 3.20
CA GLN A 71 0.53 12.66 3.20
C GLN A 71 1.45 13.53 4.07
N ALA A 72 2.51 12.92 4.65
CA ALA A 72 3.52 13.71 5.35
C ALA A 72 4.34 14.61 4.40
N TYR A 73 4.47 14.27 3.13
CA TYR A 73 4.99 15.14 2.08
C TYR A 73 4.28 16.51 2.04
N ALA A 74 2.94 16.50 2.14
CA ALA A 74 2.16 17.73 2.17
C ALA A 74 2.51 18.64 3.35
N ILE A 75 2.85 18.07 4.51
CA ILE A 75 3.28 18.86 5.68
C ILE A 75 4.60 19.60 5.41
N GLU A 76 5.52 18.99 4.66
CA GLU A 76 6.76 19.67 4.23
C GLU A 76 6.46 20.80 3.25
N VAL A 77 5.59 20.55 2.26
CA VAL A 77 5.16 21.57 1.29
C VAL A 77 4.47 22.74 2.00
N PHE A 78 3.57 22.46 2.97
CA PHE A 78 2.94 23.53 3.75
C PHE A 78 3.98 24.31 4.55
N ALA A 79 4.96 23.66 5.15
CA ALA A 79 5.98 24.35 5.93
C ALA A 79 6.88 25.26 5.09
N GLU A 80 7.17 24.87 3.86
CA GLU A 80 8.08 25.57 2.96
C GLU A 80 7.38 26.66 2.14
N GLU A 81 6.17 26.40 1.66
CA GLU A 81 5.48 27.25 0.69
C GLU A 81 4.17 27.88 1.21
N HIS A 82 3.53 27.27 2.23
CA HIS A 82 2.22 27.68 2.74
C HIS A 82 2.15 27.66 4.28
N PRO A 83 3.02 28.43 4.97
CA PRO A 83 3.13 28.36 6.44
C PRO A 83 1.83 28.72 7.18
N GLU A 84 0.94 29.53 6.57
CA GLU A 84 -0.39 29.84 7.09
C GLU A 84 -1.31 28.61 7.13
N VAL A 85 -1.20 27.72 6.16
CA VAL A 85 -1.95 26.45 6.10
C VAL A 85 -1.49 25.53 7.21
N LEU A 86 -0.17 25.37 7.37
CA LEU A 86 0.42 24.60 8.48
C LEU A 86 0.01 25.15 9.84
N ALA A 87 0.07 26.47 10.03
CA ALA A 87 -0.30 27.10 11.28
C ALA A 87 -1.77 26.85 11.64
N LEU A 88 -2.67 26.95 10.67
CA LEU A 88 -4.09 26.69 10.86
C LEU A 88 -4.36 25.21 11.15
N LEU A 89 -3.75 24.30 10.41
CA LEU A 89 -3.84 22.85 10.67
C LEU A 89 -3.40 22.52 12.10
N LYS A 90 -2.24 23.02 12.53
CA LYS A 90 -1.74 22.84 13.92
C LYS A 90 -2.73 23.36 14.97
N LYS A 91 -3.33 24.52 14.74
CA LYS A 91 -4.34 25.09 15.63
C LYS A 91 -5.55 24.16 15.78
N LEU A 92 -6.06 23.62 14.67
CA LEU A 92 -7.23 22.75 14.64
C LEU A 92 -6.97 21.38 15.29
N VAL A 93 -5.80 20.81 15.03
CA VAL A 93 -5.35 19.55 15.64
C VAL A 93 -5.16 19.71 17.14
N ASN A 94 -4.48 20.78 17.59
CA ASN A 94 -4.19 21.01 19.00
C ASN A 94 -5.46 21.25 19.84
N ARG A 95 -6.53 21.79 19.25
CA ARG A 95 -7.82 21.95 19.96
C ARG A 95 -8.72 20.70 19.87
N GLY A 96 -8.25 19.62 19.25
CA GLY A 96 -8.99 18.37 19.11
C GLY A 96 -10.23 18.45 18.21
N GLN A 97 -10.26 19.39 17.29
CA GLN A 97 -11.31 19.53 16.30
C GLN A 97 -11.04 18.70 15.07
N ILE A 98 -9.78 18.61 14.66
CA ILE A 98 -9.31 17.76 13.58
C ILE A 98 -8.46 16.63 14.16
N GLU A 99 -8.79 15.41 13.81
CA GLU A 99 -7.92 14.24 13.98
C GLU A 99 -7.09 14.09 12.70
N LEU A 100 -5.76 14.27 12.83
CA LEU A 100 -4.85 14.23 11.69
C LEU A 100 -4.46 12.77 11.39
N VAL A 101 -4.95 12.24 10.30
CA VAL A 101 -4.62 10.89 9.81
C VAL A 101 -3.46 11.02 8.83
N ILE A 102 -2.31 10.46 9.20
CA ILE A 102 -1.16 10.34 8.30
C ILE A 102 -0.75 8.87 8.27
N ALA A 103 -0.98 8.25 7.13
CA ALA A 103 -0.70 6.85 6.92
C ALA A 103 0.68 6.63 6.27
N HIS A 104 1.16 7.58 5.48
CA HIS A 104 2.35 7.42 4.65
C HIS A 104 2.99 8.77 4.30
N TYR A 105 4.21 8.71 3.72
CA TYR A 105 4.96 9.88 3.28
C TYR A 105 4.42 10.45 1.95
N SER A 106 4.07 9.59 1.01
CA SER A 106 3.50 9.91 -0.30
C SER A 106 2.20 9.11 -0.50
N ASP A 107 1.42 9.37 -1.54
CA ASP A 107 0.23 8.58 -1.88
C ASP A 107 0.58 7.21 -2.47
N GLN A 108 1.28 6.45 -1.69
CA GLN A 108 1.92 5.19 -2.05
C GLN A 108 0.91 4.08 -2.31
N PHE A 109 1.07 3.35 -3.42
CA PHE A 109 0.37 2.08 -3.64
C PHE A 109 1.07 0.94 -2.87
N PHE A 110 1.07 1.04 -1.54
CA PHE A 110 1.93 0.25 -0.65
C PHE A 110 1.61 -1.25 -0.63
N ILE A 111 0.40 -1.71 -0.95
CA ILE A 111 0.11 -3.15 -1.03
C ILE A 111 0.84 -3.81 -2.21
N GLY A 112 1.26 -3.05 -3.21
CA GLY A 112 2.06 -3.52 -4.34
C GLY A 112 3.56 -3.62 -4.04
N TYR A 113 4.01 -3.18 -2.85
CA TYR A 113 5.43 -3.13 -2.46
C TYR A 113 5.66 -3.82 -1.11
N PRO A 114 6.91 -4.16 -0.76
CA PRO A 114 7.22 -4.80 0.50
C PRO A 114 6.90 -3.94 1.73
N ALA A 115 6.53 -4.60 2.83
CA ALA A 115 6.19 -3.97 4.12
C ALA A 115 7.22 -2.95 4.61
N LEU A 116 8.50 -3.19 4.32
CA LEU A 116 9.57 -2.29 4.71
C LEU A 116 9.38 -0.89 4.14
N ASP A 117 8.86 -0.76 2.93
CA ASP A 117 8.67 0.53 2.26
C ASP A 117 7.57 1.33 2.99
N LEU A 118 6.44 0.68 3.35
CA LEU A 118 5.42 1.29 4.21
C LEU A 118 5.97 1.63 5.60
N GLN A 119 6.74 0.73 6.22
CA GLN A 119 7.36 0.99 7.53
C GLN A 119 8.30 2.20 7.47
N LYS A 120 9.08 2.33 6.39
CA LYS A 120 9.99 3.46 6.16
C LYS A 120 9.22 4.75 5.90
N SER A 121 8.13 4.66 5.14
CA SER A 121 7.21 5.76 4.91
C SER A 121 6.64 6.31 6.23
N ILE A 122 6.17 5.43 7.12
CA ILE A 122 5.69 5.81 8.45
C ILE A 122 6.80 6.44 9.31
N GLU A 123 8.02 5.87 9.29
CA GLU A 123 9.16 6.40 10.03
C GLU A 123 9.53 7.82 9.58
N ILE A 124 9.58 8.07 8.28
CA ILE A 124 9.83 9.40 7.71
C ILE A 124 8.70 10.36 8.10
N SER A 125 7.45 9.91 8.01
CA SER A 125 6.29 10.70 8.40
C SER A 125 6.33 11.11 9.88
N ASP A 126 6.64 10.18 10.77
CA ASP A 126 6.75 10.47 12.21
C ASP A 126 7.84 11.52 12.49
N ARG A 127 9.00 11.47 11.80
CA ARG A 127 10.06 12.49 11.94
C ARG A 127 9.64 13.87 11.41
N ILE A 128 8.89 13.91 10.31
CA ILE A 128 8.35 15.17 9.77
C ILE A 128 7.38 15.79 10.75
N LEU A 129 6.46 15.01 11.29
CA LEU A 129 5.48 15.50 12.28
C LEU A 129 6.16 16.01 13.54
N GLU A 130 7.16 15.30 14.05
CA GLU A 130 7.95 15.74 15.20
C GLU A 130 8.65 17.08 14.91
N LYS A 131 9.31 17.20 13.74
CA LYS A 131 10.00 18.42 13.30
C LYS A 131 9.06 19.64 13.30
N TYR A 132 7.82 19.44 12.85
CA TYR A 132 6.86 20.54 12.76
C TYR A 132 5.89 20.63 13.94
N GLY A 133 6.08 19.83 15.00
CA GLY A 133 5.26 19.87 16.21
C GLY A 133 3.80 19.49 15.96
N LEU A 134 3.55 18.52 15.11
CA LEU A 134 2.27 17.88 14.85
C LEU A 134 2.23 16.50 15.50
N LYS A 135 1.01 16.00 15.74
CA LYS A 135 0.78 14.65 16.21
C LYS A 135 -0.29 14.01 15.32
N ARG A 136 0.05 12.87 14.72
CA ARG A 136 -0.96 12.08 13.99
C ARG A 136 -1.86 11.31 14.94
N SER A 137 -3.01 10.92 14.43
CA SER A 137 -3.89 9.94 15.07
C SER A 137 -3.26 8.55 15.07
N ARG A 138 -3.91 7.62 15.77
CA ARG A 138 -3.58 6.20 15.68
C ARG A 138 -4.56 5.44 14.77
N VAL A 139 -5.25 6.19 13.89
CA VAL A 139 -6.05 5.67 12.79
C VAL A 139 -5.17 5.56 11.54
N PHE A 140 -5.21 4.43 10.87
CA PHE A 140 -4.66 4.22 9.55
C PHE A 140 -5.80 4.24 8.53
N PHE A 141 -5.62 5.00 7.47
CA PHE A 141 -6.45 4.97 6.27
C PHE A 141 -5.52 4.82 5.07
N GLY A 142 -5.70 3.77 4.29
CA GLY A 142 -4.87 3.55 3.11
C GLY A 142 -5.37 4.36 1.93
N GLN A 143 -4.47 5.06 1.25
CA GLN A 143 -4.72 5.70 -0.04
C GLN A 143 -5.46 4.72 -0.96
N GLU A 144 -6.40 5.21 -1.80
CA GLU A 144 -7.21 4.37 -2.70
C GLU A 144 -8.02 3.27 -1.98
N ILE A 145 -8.26 3.46 -0.70
CA ILE A 145 -8.91 2.46 0.16
C ILE A 145 -8.26 1.07 -0.03
N GLN A 146 -6.93 1.07 -0.20
CA GLN A 146 -6.17 -0.15 -0.32
C GLN A 146 -6.43 -1.06 0.88
N TRP A 147 -6.75 -2.30 0.60
CA TRP A 147 -7.02 -3.30 1.60
C TRP A 147 -6.03 -4.46 1.52
N THR A 148 -5.48 -4.82 2.67
CA THR A 148 -4.73 -6.06 2.88
C THR A 148 -4.99 -6.59 4.29
N PRO A 149 -5.16 -7.90 4.49
CA PRO A 149 -5.25 -8.47 5.84
C PRO A 149 -3.94 -8.31 6.64
N ALA A 150 -2.81 -8.09 5.96
CA ALA A 150 -1.49 -7.91 6.59
C ALA A 150 -1.36 -6.61 7.39
N TYR A 151 -2.29 -5.69 7.31
CA TYR A 151 -2.32 -4.49 8.18
C TYR A 151 -2.15 -4.84 9.66
N ALA A 152 -2.76 -5.94 10.13
CA ALA A 152 -2.63 -6.36 11.51
C ALA A 152 -1.18 -6.58 11.95
N SER A 153 -0.32 -7.03 11.03
CA SER A 153 1.10 -7.27 11.31
C SER A 153 1.95 -6.01 11.10
N VAL A 154 1.83 -5.37 9.93
CA VAL A 154 2.72 -4.27 9.54
C VAL A 154 2.50 -2.99 10.36
N LEU A 155 1.26 -2.75 10.82
CA LEU A 155 0.89 -1.55 11.58
C LEU A 155 0.94 -1.73 13.11
N LYS A 156 1.23 -2.95 13.58
CA LYS A 156 1.29 -3.28 15.01
C LYS A 156 2.14 -2.29 15.80
N GLY A 157 1.57 -1.79 16.91
CA GLY A 157 2.23 -0.84 17.81
C GLY A 157 2.29 0.61 17.31
N LYS A 158 2.04 0.85 16.03
CA LYS A 158 2.03 2.20 15.43
C LYS A 158 0.62 2.77 15.27
N TYR A 159 -0.35 1.92 14.97
CA TYR A 159 -1.76 2.26 14.81
C TYR A 159 -2.63 1.33 15.66
N ASP A 160 -3.82 1.78 16.03
CA ASP A 160 -4.78 1.02 16.84
C ASP A 160 -6.05 0.68 16.05
N LEU A 161 -6.30 1.41 14.97
CA LEU A 161 -7.52 1.34 14.17
C LEU A 161 -7.19 1.48 12.69
N ILE A 162 -7.81 0.65 11.87
CA ILE A 162 -7.86 0.82 10.42
C ILE A 162 -9.26 1.32 10.07
N ALA A 163 -9.36 2.44 9.35
CA ALA A 163 -10.61 2.88 8.73
C ALA A 163 -10.62 2.47 7.26
N THR A 164 -11.70 1.85 6.80
CA THR A 164 -11.84 1.36 5.43
C THR A 164 -13.30 1.35 4.98
N SER A 165 -13.53 1.38 3.66
CA SER A 165 -14.87 1.23 3.11
C SER A 165 -15.35 -0.21 3.12
N SER A 166 -16.66 -0.41 2.92
CA SER A 166 -17.24 -1.75 2.80
C SER A 166 -16.93 -2.43 1.46
N ASP A 167 -16.43 -1.72 0.46
CA ASP A 167 -16.34 -2.23 -0.91
C ASP A 167 -15.42 -3.46 -1.04
N PRO A 168 -14.15 -3.46 -0.59
CA PRO A 168 -13.30 -4.65 -0.62
C PRO A 168 -13.93 -5.85 0.10
N HIS A 169 -14.63 -5.57 1.19
CA HIS A 169 -15.21 -6.62 2.05
C HIS A 169 -16.46 -7.23 1.44
N SER A 170 -17.38 -6.41 0.94
CA SER A 170 -18.62 -6.87 0.30
C SER A 170 -18.39 -7.55 -1.05
N TYR A 171 -17.32 -7.23 -1.73
CA TYR A 171 -16.91 -7.89 -2.98
C TYR A 171 -16.63 -9.37 -2.76
N TYR A 172 -15.86 -9.71 -1.73
CA TYR A 172 -15.46 -11.10 -1.49
C TYR A 172 -16.37 -11.87 -0.54
N ARG A 173 -17.04 -11.18 0.38
CA ARG A 173 -17.83 -11.80 1.46
C ARG A 173 -19.21 -11.18 1.59
N GLU A 174 -20.03 -11.77 2.47
CA GLU A 174 -21.27 -11.16 2.90
C GLU A 174 -20.99 -9.93 3.78
N ARG A 175 -22.06 -9.21 4.06
CA ARG A 175 -22.03 -7.99 4.88
C ARG A 175 -21.21 -8.18 6.15
N THR A 176 -20.36 -7.22 6.47
CA THR A 176 -19.55 -7.19 7.68
C THR A 176 -20.13 -6.24 8.74
N LEU A 177 -19.67 -6.36 9.98
CA LEU A 177 -20.00 -5.45 11.08
C LEU A 177 -19.08 -4.22 11.06
N PRO A 178 -19.53 -3.09 11.66
CA PRO A 178 -18.80 -1.83 11.56
C PRO A 178 -17.48 -1.81 12.34
N LEU A 179 -17.34 -2.61 13.39
CA LEU A 179 -16.11 -2.72 14.17
C LEU A 179 -15.76 -4.19 14.38
N VAL A 180 -14.58 -4.59 13.96
CA VAL A 180 -14.10 -5.99 13.94
C VAL A 180 -12.64 -6.10 14.34
N ASN A 181 -12.21 -7.30 14.76
CA ASN A 181 -10.79 -7.65 14.94
C ASN A 181 -10.23 -8.24 13.64
N ILE A 182 -9.34 -7.53 12.98
CA ILE A 182 -8.60 -8.02 11.82
C ILE A 182 -7.38 -8.79 12.32
N ARG A 183 -7.17 -10.00 11.79
CA ARG A 183 -6.05 -10.89 12.17
C ARG A 183 -5.19 -11.23 10.97
N TYR A 184 -3.86 -11.28 11.18
CA TYR A 184 -2.91 -11.82 10.23
C TYR A 184 -1.76 -12.50 11.00
N GLY A 185 -1.56 -13.79 10.78
CA GLY A 185 -0.68 -14.58 11.65
C GLY A 185 -1.13 -14.50 13.12
N ASN A 186 -0.24 -14.09 13.99
CA ASN A 186 -0.49 -13.91 15.42
C ASN A 186 -0.88 -12.48 15.82
N ASP A 187 -0.93 -11.56 14.89
CA ASP A 187 -1.17 -10.15 15.13
C ASP A 187 -2.63 -9.78 14.88
N GLN A 188 -3.09 -8.73 15.55
CA GLN A 188 -4.44 -8.20 15.38
C GLN A 188 -4.48 -6.68 15.49
N ILE A 189 -5.46 -6.07 14.81
CA ILE A 189 -5.78 -4.65 14.85
C ILE A 189 -7.29 -4.46 14.70
N LEU A 190 -7.84 -3.36 15.23
CA LEU A 190 -9.25 -3.04 15.03
C LEU A 190 -9.49 -2.50 13.62
N GLY A 191 -10.59 -2.92 13.00
CA GLY A 191 -11.09 -2.36 11.75
C GLY A 191 -12.42 -1.65 11.94
N LEU A 192 -12.49 -0.37 11.59
CA LEU A 192 -13.72 0.41 11.43
C LEU A 192 -14.10 0.37 9.95
N ILE A 193 -15.16 -0.36 9.65
CA ILE A 193 -15.58 -0.60 8.26
C ILE A 193 -16.88 0.16 7.98
N ASP A 194 -16.90 0.93 6.90
CA ASP A 194 -18.12 1.59 6.45
C ASP A 194 -19.15 0.59 5.92
N SER A 195 -19.86 -0.06 6.83
CA SER A 195 -20.85 -1.09 6.51
C SER A 195 -22.28 -0.65 6.83
N GLN A 196 -22.69 -0.78 8.08
CA GLN A 196 -24.00 -0.33 8.55
C GLN A 196 -23.87 0.95 9.39
N LYS A 197 -24.91 1.76 9.40
CA LYS A 197 -24.94 3.07 10.08
C LYS A 197 -25.70 3.04 11.40
N GLU A 198 -26.06 1.86 11.88
CA GLU A 198 -26.79 1.68 13.13
C GLU A 198 -26.34 0.39 13.84
N LEU A 199 -26.15 0.47 15.15
CA LEU A 199 -25.81 -0.68 16.00
C LEU A 199 -26.30 -0.43 17.43
N ASN A 200 -27.19 -1.31 17.94
CA ASN A 200 -27.67 -1.32 19.33
C ASN A 200 -28.15 0.06 19.87
N GLY A 201 -28.84 0.85 19.02
CA GLY A 201 -29.37 2.17 19.38
C GLY A 201 -28.33 3.30 19.29
N LEU A 202 -27.18 3.06 18.70
CA LEU A 202 -26.22 4.06 18.26
C LEU A 202 -26.34 4.19 16.74
N THR A 203 -26.59 5.41 16.25
CA THR A 203 -26.69 5.72 14.82
C THR A 203 -25.59 6.69 14.44
N TRP A 204 -25.01 6.54 13.24
CA TRP A 204 -24.05 7.50 12.71
C TRP A 204 -24.26 7.78 11.22
N ALA A 205 -23.73 8.92 10.79
CA ALA A 205 -23.78 9.37 9.41
C ALA A 205 -22.44 9.99 9.01
N TYR A 206 -22.13 9.96 7.72
CA TYR A 206 -21.00 10.70 7.18
C TYR A 206 -21.42 12.14 6.87
N ALA A 207 -20.74 13.10 7.45
CA ALA A 207 -20.83 14.50 7.08
C ALA A 207 -20.06 14.76 5.78
N PHE A 208 -18.90 14.09 5.64
CA PHE A 208 -18.10 14.05 4.43
C PHE A 208 -17.34 12.72 4.39
N LEU A 209 -17.18 12.12 3.22
CA LEU A 209 -16.34 10.94 2.98
C LEU A 209 -16.03 10.91 1.49
N ASP A 210 -15.01 11.66 1.08
CA ASP A 210 -14.62 11.81 -0.32
C ASP A 210 -13.24 12.47 -0.41
N ASP A 211 -12.76 12.64 -1.65
CA ASP A 211 -11.57 13.42 -1.95
C ASP A 211 -11.78 14.88 -1.53
N GLY A 212 -10.91 15.37 -0.68
CA GLY A 212 -10.98 16.73 -0.15
C GLY A 212 -10.69 17.80 -1.22
N GLU A 213 -10.01 17.42 -2.29
CA GLU A 213 -9.71 18.27 -3.44
C GLU A 213 -10.99 18.81 -4.10
N VAL A 214 -12.06 18.03 -4.10
CA VAL A 214 -13.33 18.43 -4.72
C VAL A 214 -14.18 19.37 -3.85
N PHE A 215 -13.77 19.64 -2.62
CA PHE A 215 -14.55 20.48 -1.71
C PHE A 215 -14.78 21.88 -2.28
N ASN A 216 -13.75 22.52 -2.78
CA ASN A 216 -13.84 23.87 -3.34
C ASN A 216 -13.15 24.04 -4.70
N SER A 217 -12.46 23.06 -5.19
CA SER A 217 -11.87 23.14 -6.51
C SER A 217 -12.65 22.35 -7.53
N LEU A 218 -12.58 22.82 -8.76
CA LEU A 218 -13.57 22.47 -9.75
C LEU A 218 -13.10 21.48 -10.78
N ASP A 219 -11.81 21.46 -11.06
CA ASP A 219 -11.30 20.74 -12.21
C ASP A 219 -9.78 20.76 -12.22
N TYR A 220 -9.18 19.80 -11.54
CA TYR A 220 -7.74 19.66 -11.55
C TYR A 220 -7.24 19.04 -12.85
N ARG A 221 -8.04 18.18 -13.44
CA ARG A 221 -7.73 17.41 -14.64
C ARG A 221 -8.36 18.02 -15.90
N SER A 222 -8.59 19.32 -15.88
CA SER A 222 -9.04 20.21 -16.95
C SER A 222 -10.09 19.67 -17.94
N ASN A 223 -9.81 18.73 -18.78
CA ASN A 223 -10.74 18.27 -19.81
C ASN A 223 -11.27 16.87 -19.58
N PHE A 224 -10.74 16.14 -18.61
CA PHE A 224 -11.02 14.72 -18.43
C PHE A 224 -11.92 14.44 -17.22
N TYR A 225 -11.75 15.18 -16.12
CA TYR A 225 -12.44 14.97 -14.87
C TYR A 225 -13.01 16.30 -14.38
N ARG A 226 -14.22 16.59 -14.77
CA ARG A 226 -14.93 17.75 -14.23
C ARG A 226 -15.72 17.33 -13.01
N VAL A 227 -15.14 17.52 -11.86
CA VAL A 227 -15.86 17.37 -10.60
C VAL A 227 -16.34 18.75 -10.17
N PRO A 228 -17.65 19.00 -10.08
CA PRO A 228 -18.16 20.26 -9.55
C PRO A 228 -17.71 20.48 -8.11
N ALA A 229 -17.42 21.72 -7.74
CA ALA A 229 -17.13 22.05 -6.34
C ALA A 229 -18.27 21.60 -5.43
N GLN A 230 -17.93 20.86 -4.39
CA GLN A 230 -18.89 20.29 -3.44
C GLN A 230 -19.02 21.11 -2.14
N GLU A 231 -18.36 22.29 -2.05
CA GLU A 231 -18.36 23.11 -0.82
C GLU A 231 -19.76 23.35 -0.28
N LYS A 232 -20.66 23.84 -1.13
CA LYS A 232 -22.03 24.17 -0.70
C LYS A 232 -22.77 22.94 -0.19
N GLU A 233 -22.72 21.84 -0.91
CA GLU A 233 -23.40 20.59 -0.54
C GLU A 233 -22.83 20.01 0.75
N SER A 234 -21.52 20.05 0.90
CA SER A 234 -20.82 19.59 2.11
C SER A 234 -21.20 20.43 3.31
N VAL A 235 -21.12 21.76 3.21
CA VAL A 235 -21.52 22.68 4.28
C VAL A 235 -23.00 22.51 4.66
N ASP A 236 -23.89 22.39 3.67
CA ASP A 236 -25.31 22.16 3.90
C ASP A 236 -25.57 20.82 4.60
N ARG A 237 -24.76 19.77 4.28
CA ARG A 237 -24.84 18.47 4.94
C ARG A 237 -24.41 18.54 6.41
N PHE A 238 -23.32 19.24 6.75
CA PHE A 238 -22.90 19.48 8.14
C PHE A 238 -24.04 20.16 8.92
N LYS A 239 -24.59 21.26 8.40
CA LYS A 239 -25.70 21.99 9.02
C LYS A 239 -26.98 21.13 9.18
N LYS A 240 -27.29 20.30 8.19
CA LYS A 240 -28.44 19.39 8.23
C LYS A 240 -28.27 18.37 9.37
N LEU A 241 -27.12 17.71 9.44
CA LEU A 241 -26.84 16.71 10.50
C LEU A 241 -26.87 17.36 11.90
N GLU A 242 -26.30 18.56 12.06
CA GLU A 242 -26.41 19.32 13.30
C GLU A 242 -27.87 19.57 13.69
N LYS A 243 -28.69 20.03 12.76
CA LYS A 243 -30.14 20.27 12.98
C LYS A 243 -30.91 18.98 13.30
N GLU A 244 -30.48 17.83 12.79
CA GLU A 244 -31.04 16.50 13.08
C GLU A 244 -30.54 15.92 14.41
N GLY A 245 -29.72 16.69 15.16
CA GLY A 245 -29.24 16.33 16.49
C GLY A 245 -28.01 15.42 16.50
N TYR A 246 -27.30 15.30 15.40
CA TYR A 246 -26.03 14.56 15.35
C TYR A 246 -24.92 15.34 16.06
N LYS A 247 -24.10 14.62 16.84
CA LYS A 247 -22.87 15.13 17.47
C LYS A 247 -21.69 14.77 16.61
N PHE A 248 -20.87 15.76 16.25
CA PHE A 248 -19.69 15.53 15.42
C PHE A 248 -18.57 14.93 16.25
N VAL A 249 -18.01 13.82 15.79
CA VAL A 249 -16.94 13.06 16.43
C VAL A 249 -15.92 12.62 15.39
N THR A 250 -14.72 12.26 15.84
CA THR A 250 -13.69 11.66 14.99
C THR A 250 -13.90 10.15 14.85
N MET A 251 -13.18 9.50 13.94
CA MET A 251 -13.23 8.04 13.76
C MET A 251 -12.78 7.31 15.02
N THR A 252 -11.73 7.80 15.70
CA THR A 252 -11.31 7.24 17.01
C THR A 252 -12.42 7.35 18.05
N GLU A 253 -13.09 8.49 18.13
CA GLU A 253 -14.19 8.69 19.07
C GLU A 253 -15.37 7.76 18.75
N LEU A 254 -15.75 7.61 17.47
CA LEU A 254 -16.82 6.69 17.04
C LEU A 254 -16.48 5.24 17.36
N ALA A 255 -15.28 4.78 17.01
CA ALA A 255 -14.83 3.42 17.29
C ALA A 255 -14.88 3.11 18.79
N ASN A 256 -14.46 4.06 19.64
CA ASN A 256 -14.57 3.92 21.10
C ASN A 256 -16.01 3.85 21.59
N LYS A 257 -16.94 4.59 20.99
CA LYS A 257 -18.38 4.48 21.32
C LYS A 257 -18.95 3.12 20.95
N ILE A 258 -18.64 2.61 19.76
CA ILE A 258 -19.06 1.27 19.33
C ILE A 258 -18.46 0.20 20.24
N LYS A 259 -17.16 0.28 20.56
CA LYS A 259 -16.46 -0.67 21.46
C LYS A 259 -17.11 -0.74 22.83
N ASN A 260 -17.61 0.38 23.35
CA ASN A 260 -18.21 0.49 24.67
C ASN A 260 -19.74 0.23 24.70
N LEU A 261 -20.35 -0.14 23.58
CA LEU A 261 -21.77 -0.47 23.55
C LEU A 261 -22.09 -1.68 24.41
N LYS A 262 -23.10 -1.54 25.27
CA LYS A 262 -23.53 -2.63 26.14
C LYS A 262 -23.98 -3.84 25.32
N GLY A 263 -23.36 -5.00 25.60
CA GLY A 263 -23.68 -6.26 24.94
C GLY A 263 -23.07 -6.43 23.55
N TYR A 264 -22.28 -5.47 23.07
CA TYR A 264 -21.51 -5.64 21.84
C TYR A 264 -20.18 -6.31 22.14
N GLN A 265 -19.90 -7.41 21.45
CA GLN A 265 -18.59 -8.06 21.44
C GLN A 265 -18.00 -7.89 20.06
N ILE A 266 -16.78 -7.37 20.00
CA ILE A 266 -16.08 -7.15 18.73
C ILE A 266 -15.75 -8.53 18.14
N PRO A 267 -16.33 -8.92 17.00
CA PRO A 267 -16.06 -10.22 16.40
C PRO A 267 -14.72 -10.24 15.70
N ASP A 268 -14.17 -11.43 15.52
CA ASP A 268 -13.07 -11.63 14.60
C ASP A 268 -13.58 -11.51 13.17
N TYR A 269 -12.77 -10.86 12.34
CA TYR A 269 -13.08 -10.61 10.95
C TYR A 269 -12.74 -11.84 10.10
N SER A 270 -13.65 -12.26 9.23
CA SER A 270 -13.39 -13.30 8.25
C SER A 270 -12.38 -12.79 7.21
N PHE A 271 -11.37 -13.61 6.93
CA PHE A 271 -10.33 -13.26 5.97
C PHE A 271 -10.90 -12.80 4.63
N VAL A 272 -10.42 -11.65 4.15
CA VAL A 272 -10.72 -11.08 2.83
C VAL A 272 -9.39 -10.80 2.13
N PRO A 273 -9.22 -11.24 0.88
CA PRO A 273 -8.03 -10.93 0.08
C PRO A 273 -7.83 -9.44 -0.15
N GLU A 274 -6.76 -9.11 -0.83
CA GLU A 274 -6.40 -7.73 -1.16
C GLU A 274 -7.36 -7.08 -2.16
N GLY A 275 -7.38 -5.77 -2.16
CA GLY A 275 -8.15 -4.98 -3.11
C GLY A 275 -8.00 -3.48 -2.94
N THR A 276 -8.72 -2.75 -3.75
CA THR A 276 -8.84 -1.29 -3.71
C THR A 276 -10.31 -0.89 -3.82
N TRP A 277 -10.62 0.41 -3.87
CA TRP A 277 -12.00 0.84 -4.03
C TRP A 277 -12.61 0.45 -5.39
N ASN A 278 -13.94 0.46 -5.47
CA ASN A 278 -14.73 0.20 -6.69
C ASN A 278 -14.46 -1.18 -7.35
N MET A 279 -14.21 -2.20 -6.52
CA MET A 279 -13.88 -3.55 -6.99
C MET A 279 -14.98 -4.18 -7.82
N SER A 280 -16.25 -3.87 -7.54
CA SER A 280 -17.41 -4.39 -8.28
C SER A 280 -17.45 -3.93 -9.75
N VAL A 281 -16.86 -2.78 -10.07
CA VAL A 281 -16.84 -2.18 -11.41
C VAL A 281 -15.51 -2.43 -12.12
N CYS A 282 -14.39 -2.23 -11.40
CA CYS A 282 -13.06 -2.17 -11.99
C CYS A 282 -12.23 -3.43 -11.76
N GLY A 283 -12.73 -4.35 -10.92
CA GLY A 283 -11.96 -5.48 -10.44
C GLY A 283 -11.07 -5.11 -9.24
N PRO A 284 -10.37 -6.09 -8.66
CA PRO A 284 -9.66 -5.90 -7.39
C PRO A 284 -8.50 -4.90 -7.46
N PHE A 285 -7.85 -4.72 -8.61
CA PHE A 285 -6.70 -3.84 -8.74
C PHE A 285 -6.82 -2.92 -9.95
N MET A 286 -7.21 -1.67 -9.69
CA MET A 286 -7.28 -0.63 -10.72
C MET A 286 -5.90 -0.17 -11.17
N TRP A 287 -4.91 -0.29 -10.29
CA TRP A 287 -3.54 0.20 -10.48
C TRP A 287 -2.55 -0.85 -10.97
N MET A 288 -3.02 -2.07 -11.30
CA MET A 288 -2.13 -3.16 -11.76
C MET A 288 -2.70 -3.88 -12.97
N GLY A 289 -1.86 -4.15 -13.97
CA GLY A 289 -2.23 -4.88 -15.19
C GLY A 289 -2.83 -4.01 -16.29
N ARG A 290 -2.73 -2.69 -16.19
CA ARG A 290 -3.17 -1.73 -17.21
C ARG A 290 -2.01 -1.11 -17.94
N GLN A 291 -2.26 -0.69 -19.16
CA GLN A 291 -1.32 0.13 -19.89
C GLN A 291 -1.53 1.59 -19.53
N ARG A 292 -0.44 2.33 -19.53
CA ARG A 292 -0.44 3.77 -19.41
C ARG A 292 -0.61 4.47 -20.72
N SER A 293 -1.02 5.71 -20.64
CA SER A 293 -1.13 6.59 -21.80
C SER A 293 0.23 6.73 -22.52
N GLY A 294 0.38 5.98 -23.60
CA GLY A 294 1.36 6.24 -24.63
C GLY A 294 2.79 5.75 -24.39
N VAL A 295 3.15 4.97 -23.36
CA VAL A 295 4.58 4.66 -23.15
C VAL A 295 4.84 3.24 -22.65
N GLU A 296 4.56 2.94 -21.38
CA GLU A 296 4.99 1.69 -20.76
C GLU A 296 3.83 1.03 -19.99
N THR A 297 3.95 -0.25 -19.71
CA THR A 297 3.01 -0.91 -18.82
C THR A 297 3.24 -0.44 -17.38
N ASP A 298 2.19 -0.44 -16.59
CA ASP A 298 2.28 -0.16 -15.16
C ASP A 298 3.14 -1.22 -14.42
N GLY A 299 3.20 -2.45 -14.94
CA GLY A 299 4.09 -3.50 -14.42
C GLY A 299 5.57 -3.14 -14.57
N ILE A 300 5.99 -2.59 -15.72
CA ILE A 300 7.35 -2.11 -15.94
C ILE A 300 7.67 -0.97 -14.99
N THR A 301 6.76 -0.01 -14.83
CA THR A 301 7.01 1.14 -13.96
C THR A 301 7.20 0.74 -12.50
N ARG A 302 6.37 -0.15 -11.98
CA ARG A 302 6.57 -0.67 -10.61
C ARG A 302 7.89 -1.41 -10.47
N SER A 303 8.34 -2.11 -11.53
CA SER A 303 9.62 -2.79 -11.53
C SER A 303 10.82 -1.84 -11.36
N LEU A 304 10.69 -0.58 -11.80
CA LEU A 304 11.72 0.45 -11.56
C LEU A 304 11.91 0.72 -10.07
N SER A 305 10.83 0.84 -9.31
CA SER A 305 10.89 1.02 -7.85
C SER A 305 11.53 -0.21 -7.16
N TYR A 306 11.22 -1.43 -7.59
CA TYR A 306 11.88 -2.65 -7.07
C TYR A 306 13.40 -2.70 -7.34
N LYS A 307 13.85 -2.25 -8.52
CA LYS A 307 15.28 -2.14 -8.85
C LYS A 307 15.95 -1.08 -7.96
N LEU A 308 15.34 0.10 -7.86
CA LEU A 308 15.83 1.18 -7.02
C LEU A 308 15.92 0.76 -5.56
N ARG A 309 14.86 0.14 -5.03
CA ARG A 309 14.79 -0.36 -3.67
C ARG A 309 15.95 -1.30 -3.34
N SER A 310 16.28 -2.20 -4.24
CA SER A 310 17.44 -3.10 -4.07
C SER A 310 18.74 -2.32 -3.86
N SER A 311 18.96 -1.25 -4.63
CA SER A 311 20.14 -0.38 -4.51
C SER A 311 20.15 0.46 -3.23
N VAL A 312 18.98 0.96 -2.81
CA VAL A 312 18.80 1.71 -1.55
C VAL A 312 19.16 0.81 -0.35
N LEU A 313 18.68 -0.44 -0.34
CA LEU A 313 18.97 -1.40 0.73
C LEU A 313 20.45 -1.78 0.78
N LEU A 314 21.08 -1.99 -0.37
CA LEU A 314 22.53 -2.23 -0.42
C LEU A 314 23.30 -1.05 0.19
N ALA A 315 23.00 0.17 -0.26
CA ALA A 315 23.63 1.39 0.25
C ALA A 315 23.44 1.53 1.77
N GLN A 316 22.23 1.27 2.28
CA GLN A 316 21.94 1.30 3.71
C GLN A 316 22.84 0.34 4.49
N ARG A 317 22.95 -0.92 4.05
CA ARG A 317 23.78 -1.92 4.75
C ARG A 317 25.26 -1.61 4.71
N LEU A 318 25.74 -1.04 3.61
CA LEU A 318 27.13 -0.61 3.50
C LEU A 318 27.43 0.60 4.39
N ILE A 319 26.51 1.55 4.56
CA ILE A 319 26.63 2.65 5.52
C ILE A 319 26.68 2.12 6.95
N GLU A 320 25.76 1.20 7.30
CA GLU A 320 25.71 0.58 8.62
C GLU A 320 27.01 -0.18 8.91
N PHE A 321 27.53 -0.93 7.94
CA PHE A 321 28.80 -1.64 8.06
C PHE A 321 29.97 -0.68 8.25
N ALA A 322 30.06 0.41 7.47
CA ALA A 322 31.09 1.43 7.62
C ALA A 322 31.04 2.09 9.02
N ALA A 323 29.83 2.41 9.51
CA ALA A 323 29.65 2.97 10.85
C ALA A 323 30.10 2.02 11.96
N LEU A 324 29.78 0.72 11.85
CA LEU A 324 30.23 -0.32 12.80
C LEU A 324 31.75 -0.46 12.83
N LYS A 325 32.44 -0.03 11.79
CA LYS A 325 33.91 0.01 11.72
C LYS A 325 34.51 1.35 12.14
N GLY A 326 33.71 2.25 12.69
CA GLY A 326 34.14 3.53 13.24
C GLY A 326 34.28 4.67 12.21
N ASN A 327 33.79 4.49 10.99
CA ASN A 327 33.83 5.55 9.99
C ASN A 327 32.72 6.60 10.21
N GLU A 328 33.02 7.87 9.89
CA GLU A 328 32.01 8.94 9.88
C GLU A 328 31.05 8.75 8.69
N VAL A 329 29.75 8.72 8.96
CA VAL A 329 28.71 8.41 7.97
C VAL A 329 27.51 9.37 7.99
N THR A 330 27.54 10.45 8.77
CA THR A 330 26.38 11.37 8.95
C THR A 330 25.89 11.90 7.61
N GLY A 331 26.75 12.46 6.77
CA GLY A 331 26.38 12.95 5.46
C GLY A 331 25.89 11.86 4.49
N LEU A 332 26.33 10.61 4.67
CA LEU A 332 25.85 9.47 3.88
C LEU A 332 24.43 9.06 4.30
N LYS A 333 24.11 9.14 5.60
CA LYS A 333 22.74 8.88 6.10
C LYS A 333 21.74 9.92 5.58
N GLU A 334 22.14 11.19 5.49
CA GLU A 334 21.30 12.24 4.90
C GLU A 334 21.04 11.99 3.41
N MET A 335 22.07 11.58 2.66
CA MET A 335 21.89 11.20 1.25
C MET A 335 20.99 9.97 1.11
N LEU A 336 21.14 8.97 1.97
CA LEU A 336 20.29 7.78 1.99
C LEU A 336 18.82 8.15 2.31
N ASP A 337 18.57 9.06 3.27
CA ASP A 337 17.21 9.52 3.58
C ASP A 337 16.55 10.17 2.36
N LYS A 338 17.29 11.00 1.60
CA LYS A 338 16.80 11.56 0.34
C LYS A 338 16.49 10.47 -0.70
N ALA A 339 17.34 9.46 -0.83
CA ALA A 339 17.11 8.35 -1.75
C ALA A 339 15.86 7.54 -1.36
N TRP A 340 15.62 7.31 -0.06
CA TRP A 340 14.39 6.70 0.44
C TRP A 340 13.15 7.53 0.10
N ARG A 341 13.18 8.85 0.27
CA ARG A 341 12.06 9.74 -0.08
C ARG A 341 11.71 9.64 -1.56
N HIS A 342 12.70 9.71 -2.45
CA HIS A 342 12.47 9.53 -3.88
C HIS A 342 11.94 8.12 -4.23
N LEU A 343 12.39 7.08 -3.53
CA LEU A 343 11.81 5.74 -3.70
C LEU A 343 10.32 5.75 -3.36
N LEU A 344 9.94 6.28 -2.19
CA LEU A 344 8.55 6.34 -1.75
C LEU A 344 7.67 7.21 -2.67
N LEU A 345 8.23 8.31 -3.21
CA LEU A 345 7.56 9.12 -4.23
C LEU A 345 7.38 8.36 -5.56
N SER A 346 8.29 7.46 -5.91
CA SER A 346 8.16 6.64 -7.11
C SER A 346 7.07 5.56 -7.02
N GLU A 347 6.51 5.34 -5.84
CA GLU A 347 5.49 4.32 -5.55
C GLU A 347 4.06 4.89 -5.48
N VAL A 348 3.88 6.16 -5.86
CA VAL A 348 2.57 6.84 -5.85
C VAL A 348 1.56 6.11 -6.72
N SER A 349 0.32 5.95 -6.23
CA SER A 349 -0.76 5.24 -6.91
C SER A 349 -1.12 5.90 -8.24
N ASP A 350 -1.33 7.20 -8.26
CA ASP A 350 -1.74 7.96 -9.45
C ASP A 350 -0.71 7.94 -10.58
N ALA A 351 0.58 7.75 -10.26
CA ALA A 351 1.60 7.57 -11.28
C ALA A 351 1.53 6.20 -11.99
N SER A 352 0.71 5.27 -11.55
CA SER A 352 0.70 3.90 -12.08
C SER A 352 -0.67 3.35 -12.45
N GLY A 353 -1.73 4.04 -12.20
CA GLY A 353 -3.03 3.41 -12.24
C GLY A 353 -3.98 3.87 -13.31
N TRP A 354 -5.18 3.81 -12.96
CA TRP A 354 -6.48 4.07 -13.59
C TRP A 354 -6.46 4.71 -15.00
N THR A 355 -6.16 5.98 -15.12
CA THR A 355 -6.04 6.73 -16.40
C THR A 355 -5.00 7.84 -16.24
N PRO A 356 -3.72 7.50 -16.03
CA PRO A 356 -2.72 8.50 -15.71
C PRO A 356 -2.46 9.45 -16.87
N TRP A 357 -2.16 10.69 -16.55
CA TRP A 357 -1.70 11.68 -17.51
C TRP A 357 -0.25 11.43 -17.88
N LEU A 358 0.21 12.00 -18.97
CA LEU A 358 1.60 11.81 -19.40
C LEU A 358 2.60 12.24 -18.31
N VAL A 359 2.33 13.35 -17.62
CA VAL A 359 3.17 13.83 -16.52
C VAL A 359 3.23 12.82 -15.36
N GLU A 360 2.12 12.17 -15.03
CA GLU A 360 2.04 11.13 -14.00
C GLU A 360 2.81 9.88 -14.44
N VAL A 361 2.68 9.47 -15.69
CA VAL A 361 3.42 8.34 -16.26
C VAL A 361 4.93 8.54 -16.13
N GLN A 362 5.42 9.77 -16.32
CA GLN A 362 6.83 10.11 -16.24
C GLN A 362 7.32 10.32 -14.80
N TYR A 363 6.41 10.52 -13.84
CA TYR A 363 6.75 10.86 -12.46
C TYR A 363 7.60 9.78 -11.80
N THR A 364 7.14 8.53 -11.80
CA THR A 364 7.91 7.41 -11.22
C THR A 364 9.32 7.31 -11.82
N ALA A 365 9.44 7.42 -13.14
CA ALA A 365 10.75 7.35 -13.81
C ALA A 365 11.67 8.51 -13.39
N SER A 366 11.11 9.71 -13.21
CA SER A 366 11.84 10.89 -12.75
C SER A 366 12.33 10.72 -11.32
N GLU A 367 11.47 10.25 -10.41
CA GLU A 367 11.83 10.01 -9.03
C GLU A 367 12.90 8.92 -8.89
N VAL A 368 12.78 7.84 -9.66
CA VAL A 368 13.81 6.79 -9.75
C VAL A 368 15.14 7.35 -10.27
N ALA A 369 15.12 8.22 -11.28
CA ALA A 369 16.33 8.84 -11.80
C ALA A 369 17.01 9.76 -10.77
N ASN A 370 16.22 10.55 -10.02
CA ASN A 370 16.72 11.41 -8.94
C ASN A 370 17.39 10.58 -7.83
N ALA A 371 16.74 9.51 -7.37
CA ALA A 371 17.32 8.61 -6.39
C ALA A 371 18.62 7.96 -6.89
N ASN A 372 18.64 7.47 -8.12
CA ASN A 372 19.83 6.84 -8.71
C ASN A 372 21.03 7.81 -8.78
N LYS A 373 20.79 9.10 -9.07
CA LYS A 373 21.83 10.13 -9.03
C LYS A 373 22.43 10.25 -7.62
N ILE A 374 21.59 10.35 -6.60
CA ILE A 374 22.00 10.42 -5.20
C ILE A 374 22.76 9.16 -4.79
N LEU A 375 22.23 7.98 -5.14
CA LEU A 375 22.89 6.70 -4.81
C LEU A 375 24.24 6.55 -5.47
N LYS A 376 24.41 7.01 -6.71
CA LYS A 376 25.72 7.01 -7.38
C LYS A 376 26.75 7.81 -6.59
N GLU A 377 26.42 9.04 -6.21
CA GLU A 377 27.30 9.90 -5.41
C GLU A 377 27.58 9.28 -4.02
N LEU A 378 26.58 8.69 -3.40
CA LEU A 378 26.70 8.00 -2.12
C LEU A 378 27.64 6.80 -2.22
N MET A 379 27.49 5.95 -3.23
CA MET A 379 28.35 4.78 -3.44
C MET A 379 29.80 5.19 -3.77
N ASP A 380 30.00 6.29 -4.49
CA ASP A 380 31.33 6.85 -4.74
C ASP A 380 32.02 7.34 -3.47
N LYS A 381 31.29 7.92 -2.53
CA LYS A 381 31.82 8.28 -1.19
C LYS A 381 32.07 7.04 -0.34
N LEU A 382 31.15 6.08 -0.33
CA LEU A 382 31.26 4.83 0.43
C LEU A 382 32.52 4.04 0.06
N LYS A 383 32.84 3.94 -1.23
CA LYS A 383 34.01 3.17 -1.68
C LYS A 383 35.30 3.65 -1.03
N GLY A 384 35.42 4.95 -0.67
CA GLY A 384 36.56 5.54 -0.01
C GLY A 384 36.73 5.11 1.44
N ILE A 385 35.64 4.80 2.14
CA ILE A 385 35.64 4.52 3.59
C ILE A 385 35.30 3.05 3.92
N LEU A 386 34.81 2.26 2.96
CA LEU A 386 34.53 0.85 3.24
C LEU A 386 35.81 0.06 3.53
N PRO A 387 35.90 -0.58 4.71
CA PRO A 387 37.10 -1.34 5.13
C PRO A 387 37.07 -2.76 4.54
N LEU A 388 36.94 -2.85 3.22
CA LEU A 388 36.98 -4.10 2.47
C LEU A 388 38.38 -4.29 1.88
N ASP A 389 38.94 -5.51 2.00
CA ASP A 389 40.12 -5.95 1.27
C ASP A 389 39.73 -6.35 -0.18
N GLU A 390 40.68 -6.86 -0.95
CA GLU A 390 40.46 -7.26 -2.36
C GLU A 390 39.67 -8.55 -2.53
N LYS A 391 39.04 -9.07 -1.45
CA LYS A 391 38.16 -10.24 -1.52
C LYS A 391 36.76 -9.87 -1.98
N THR A 392 35.98 -10.89 -2.30
CA THR A 392 34.55 -10.78 -2.54
C THR A 392 33.80 -10.99 -1.24
N TYR A 393 32.73 -10.23 -1.03
CA TYR A 393 31.89 -10.29 0.16
C TYR A 393 30.42 -10.48 -0.25
N ILE A 394 29.66 -11.13 0.64
CA ILE A 394 28.20 -11.21 0.57
C ILE A 394 27.61 -10.19 1.52
N VAL A 395 26.70 -9.37 1.01
CA VAL A 395 25.84 -8.45 1.79
C VAL A 395 24.45 -9.03 1.87
N ASN A 396 24.04 -9.42 3.07
CA ASN A 396 22.67 -9.87 3.34
C ASN A 396 21.86 -8.67 3.82
N THR A 397 20.92 -8.18 3.00
CA THR A 397 20.16 -6.97 3.34
C THR A 397 19.14 -7.20 4.45
N LYS A 398 18.68 -8.43 4.71
CA LYS A 398 17.79 -8.75 5.84
C LYS A 398 18.55 -8.67 7.17
N SER A 399 19.66 -9.39 7.29
CA SER A 399 20.42 -9.47 8.55
C SER A 399 21.42 -8.32 8.76
N GLY A 400 21.74 -7.55 7.72
CA GLY A 400 22.77 -6.52 7.73
C GLY A 400 24.22 -7.06 7.75
N LYS A 401 24.42 -8.37 7.64
CA LYS A 401 25.75 -8.98 7.65
C LYS A 401 26.50 -8.71 6.35
N VAL A 402 27.81 -8.42 6.49
CA VAL A 402 28.78 -8.30 5.40
C VAL A 402 29.90 -9.28 5.70
N GLU A 403 29.97 -10.37 4.96
CA GLU A 403 30.86 -11.51 5.23
C GLU A 403 31.65 -11.90 3.97
N PRO A 404 32.89 -12.41 4.08
CA PRO A 404 33.62 -12.91 2.92
C PRO A 404 32.85 -14.00 2.17
N ASP A 405 32.82 -13.92 0.84
CA ASP A 405 32.15 -14.91 0.00
C ASP A 405 32.97 -16.23 -0.01
N ALA A 406 32.45 -17.22 0.69
CA ALA A 406 33.01 -18.56 0.70
C ALA A 406 32.43 -19.48 -0.38
N SER A 407 31.44 -18.99 -1.17
CA SER A 407 30.76 -19.81 -2.16
C SER A 407 31.64 -20.10 -3.38
N GLN A 408 31.73 -21.37 -3.75
CA GLN A 408 32.26 -21.76 -5.06
C GLN A 408 31.16 -21.61 -6.09
N LYS A 409 31.37 -20.83 -7.16
CA LYS A 409 30.44 -20.72 -8.26
C LYS A 409 30.28 -22.10 -8.95
N VAL A 410 29.17 -22.77 -8.67
CA VAL A 410 28.77 -23.95 -9.45
C VAL A 410 27.65 -23.52 -10.38
N ASN A 411 27.99 -23.27 -11.64
CA ASN A 411 26.96 -23.01 -12.66
C ASN A 411 26.46 -24.37 -13.18
N THR A 412 25.32 -24.81 -12.66
CA THR A 412 24.69 -26.11 -13.03
C THR A 412 23.46 -25.93 -13.91
N SER A 413 23.13 -24.70 -14.31
CA SER A 413 21.91 -24.45 -15.09
C SER A 413 21.93 -25.19 -16.44
N LYS A 414 20.84 -25.86 -16.76
CA LYS A 414 20.63 -26.57 -18.05
C LYS A 414 19.22 -26.30 -18.56
N ALA A 415 19.06 -26.33 -19.89
CA ALA A 415 17.75 -26.29 -20.51
C ALA A 415 16.87 -27.44 -19.99
N SER A 416 15.60 -27.15 -19.70
CA SER A 416 14.68 -28.10 -19.08
C SER A 416 13.23 -27.85 -19.49
N ILE A 417 12.33 -28.70 -19.00
CA ILE A 417 10.88 -28.52 -19.10
C ILE A 417 10.39 -27.96 -17.77
N PHE A 418 9.47 -27.01 -17.83
CA PHE A 418 8.88 -26.44 -16.62
C PHE A 418 7.98 -27.49 -15.95
N PRO A 419 8.17 -27.78 -14.65
CA PRO A 419 7.52 -28.93 -14.01
C PRO A 419 6.00 -28.85 -13.86
N ILE A 420 5.42 -27.64 -13.96
CA ILE A 420 3.98 -27.43 -13.94
C ILE A 420 3.51 -26.94 -15.32
N PRO A 421 2.30 -27.32 -15.76
CA PRO A 421 1.74 -26.77 -16.97
C PRO A 421 1.55 -25.26 -16.88
N PHE A 422 1.89 -24.57 -17.97
CA PHE A 422 1.59 -23.17 -18.15
C PHE A 422 1.17 -22.89 -19.60
N ALA A 423 0.44 -21.78 -19.77
CA ALA A 423 0.04 -21.29 -21.08
C ALA A 423 0.27 -19.78 -21.15
N VAL A 424 0.57 -19.27 -22.33
CA VAL A 424 0.69 -17.84 -22.61
C VAL A 424 -0.27 -17.49 -23.73
N ARG A 425 -1.22 -16.60 -23.44
CA ARG A 425 -2.14 -16.02 -24.41
C ARG A 425 -1.58 -14.67 -24.84
N ALA A 426 -0.82 -14.69 -25.92
CA ALA A 426 -0.15 -13.52 -26.48
C ALA A 426 0.32 -13.84 -27.90
N ASP A 427 0.77 -12.79 -28.62
CA ASP A 427 1.48 -12.96 -29.89
C ASP A 427 2.99 -13.08 -29.68
N LYS A 428 3.70 -13.64 -30.67
CA LYS A 428 5.18 -13.74 -30.72
C LYS A 428 5.79 -14.30 -29.42
N VAL A 429 5.16 -15.31 -28.83
CA VAL A 429 5.60 -15.89 -27.55
C VAL A 429 6.93 -16.62 -27.72
N THR A 430 7.89 -16.25 -26.89
CA THR A 430 9.11 -17.03 -26.65
C THR A 430 9.22 -17.35 -25.16
N SER A 431 9.63 -18.56 -24.85
CA SER A 431 9.87 -18.98 -23.46
C SER A 431 11.19 -19.73 -23.35
N ASN A 432 11.89 -19.50 -22.24
CA ASN A 432 13.14 -20.18 -21.95
C ASN A 432 13.07 -20.73 -20.52
N VAL A 433 13.13 -22.06 -20.41
CA VAL A 433 13.11 -22.77 -19.13
C VAL A 433 14.51 -23.31 -18.83
N LYS A 434 15.01 -23.01 -17.63
CA LYS A 434 16.25 -23.56 -17.12
C LYS A 434 16.02 -24.25 -15.78
N GLN A 435 16.59 -25.42 -15.61
CA GLN A 435 16.75 -26.03 -14.29
C GLN A 435 18.03 -25.48 -13.66
N LEU A 436 17.92 -24.79 -12.54
CA LEU A 436 19.01 -24.14 -11.84
C LEU A 436 19.68 -25.10 -10.84
N ASN A 437 18.87 -25.95 -10.19
CA ASN A 437 19.30 -27.08 -9.38
C ASN A 437 18.17 -28.13 -9.32
N GLU A 438 18.30 -29.17 -8.52
CA GLU A 438 17.33 -30.29 -8.47
C GLU A 438 15.89 -29.87 -8.11
N ASN A 439 15.73 -28.75 -7.39
CA ASN A 439 14.43 -28.26 -6.89
C ASN A 439 14.04 -26.89 -7.42
N LEU A 440 14.87 -26.23 -8.24
CA LEU A 440 14.66 -24.85 -8.66
C LEU A 440 14.74 -24.71 -10.17
N TYR A 441 13.72 -24.06 -10.74
CA TYR A 441 13.60 -23.76 -12.17
C TYR A 441 13.38 -22.28 -12.37
N SER A 442 13.88 -21.72 -13.49
CA SER A 442 13.50 -20.41 -13.98
C SER A 442 12.72 -20.52 -15.28
N LEU A 443 11.80 -19.60 -15.49
CA LEU A 443 11.02 -19.43 -16.71
C LEU A 443 11.06 -17.95 -17.10
N ASP A 444 11.73 -17.66 -18.21
CA ASP A 444 11.68 -16.36 -18.87
C ASP A 444 10.65 -16.40 -19.99
N ILE A 445 9.75 -15.44 -20.05
CA ILE A 445 8.73 -15.26 -21.09
C ILE A 445 8.91 -13.89 -21.71
N ASN A 446 8.98 -13.84 -23.03
CA ASN A 446 8.83 -12.62 -23.81
C ASN A 446 7.65 -12.81 -24.77
N CYS A 447 6.77 -11.84 -24.86
CA CYS A 447 5.59 -11.91 -25.74
C CYS A 447 5.14 -10.53 -26.19
N GLY A 448 4.45 -10.49 -27.32
CA GLY A 448 3.85 -9.30 -27.90
C GLY A 448 2.35 -9.22 -27.65
N ARG A 449 1.76 -8.11 -28.05
CA ARG A 449 0.35 -7.81 -27.92
C ARG A 449 -0.52 -8.74 -28.76
N PRO A 450 -1.49 -9.46 -28.17
CA PRO A 450 -2.49 -10.22 -28.91
C PRO A 450 -3.56 -9.30 -29.53
N ALA A 451 -4.36 -9.84 -30.45
CA ALA A 451 -5.38 -9.05 -31.15
C ALA A 451 -6.38 -8.32 -30.23
N ASP A 452 -6.73 -8.91 -29.10
CA ASP A 452 -7.62 -8.31 -28.09
C ASP A 452 -6.90 -7.42 -27.06
N GLY A 453 -5.61 -7.24 -27.19
CA GLY A 453 -4.81 -6.34 -26.37
C GLY A 453 -4.42 -6.84 -24.98
N ALA A 454 -4.90 -8.01 -24.53
CA ALA A 454 -4.62 -8.51 -23.20
C ALA A 454 -3.72 -9.76 -23.22
N VAL A 455 -2.51 -9.62 -22.70
CA VAL A 455 -1.61 -10.76 -22.45
C VAL A 455 -2.04 -11.45 -21.16
N GLU A 456 -2.11 -12.79 -21.20
CA GLU A 456 -2.34 -13.62 -20.02
C GLU A 456 -1.27 -14.71 -19.93
N ILE A 457 -0.66 -14.84 -18.74
CA ILE A 457 0.23 -15.95 -18.38
C ILE A 457 -0.51 -16.78 -17.33
N ILE A 458 -0.72 -18.04 -17.61
CA ILE A 458 -1.63 -18.92 -16.90
C ILE A 458 -0.86 -20.12 -16.37
N PHE A 459 -0.96 -20.39 -15.08
CA PHE A 459 -0.36 -21.56 -14.42
C PHE A 459 -1.42 -22.46 -13.82
N ASP A 460 -1.21 -23.77 -13.85
CA ASP A 460 -2.07 -24.74 -13.17
C ASP A 460 -1.84 -24.69 -11.65
N THR A 461 -2.94 -24.82 -10.90
CA THR A 461 -2.94 -24.84 -9.44
C THR A 461 -3.73 -26.05 -8.93
N ALA A 462 -3.63 -26.34 -7.64
CA ALA A 462 -4.59 -27.20 -6.96
C ALA A 462 -5.91 -26.46 -6.70
N ALA A 463 -6.98 -27.23 -6.38
CA ALA A 463 -8.27 -26.66 -6.00
C ALA A 463 -8.27 -26.04 -4.59
N LYS A 464 -7.32 -26.43 -3.74
CA LYS A 464 -7.19 -26.06 -2.33
C LYS A 464 -5.73 -26.06 -1.91
N GLY A 465 -5.45 -25.46 -0.74
CA GLY A 465 -4.12 -25.45 -0.16
C GLY A 465 -3.17 -24.51 -0.89
N LEU A 466 -3.69 -23.44 -1.51
CA LEU A 466 -2.87 -22.34 -2.00
C LEU A 466 -2.53 -21.41 -0.83
N PHE A 467 -1.26 -20.98 -0.78
CA PHE A 467 -0.79 -20.00 0.21
C PHE A 467 -0.09 -18.86 -0.49
N TYR A 468 -0.23 -17.66 0.05
CA TYR A 468 0.47 -16.47 -0.43
C TYR A 468 0.83 -15.57 0.74
N SER A 469 1.71 -14.61 0.53
CA SER A 469 1.91 -13.48 1.45
C SER A 469 1.04 -12.32 0.98
N ALA A 470 0.16 -11.84 1.85
CA ALA A 470 -0.67 -10.67 1.54
C ALA A 470 0.23 -9.44 1.33
N GLY A 471 -0.23 -8.48 0.52
CA GLY A 471 0.48 -7.24 0.26
C GLY A 471 0.93 -6.57 1.55
N ALA A 472 2.20 -6.22 1.65
CA ALA A 472 2.88 -5.74 2.85
C ALA A 472 2.93 -6.76 4.01
N GLY A 473 2.83 -8.08 3.74
CA GLY A 473 2.83 -9.13 4.77
C GLY A 473 3.82 -10.27 4.52
N GLU A 474 5.00 -9.98 4.01
CA GLU A 474 5.99 -10.93 3.46
C GLU A 474 6.52 -11.95 4.47
N GLU A 475 6.40 -11.71 5.76
CA GLU A 475 6.91 -12.62 6.79
C GLU A 475 5.96 -13.81 7.06
N VAL A 476 4.71 -13.76 6.58
CA VAL A 476 3.69 -14.76 6.86
C VAL A 476 2.98 -15.17 5.56
N ALA A 477 2.91 -16.47 5.32
CA ALA A 477 2.04 -17.03 4.29
C ALA A 477 0.71 -17.48 4.90
N VAL A 478 -0.39 -17.13 4.25
CA VAL A 478 -1.74 -17.50 4.66
C VAL A 478 -2.43 -18.31 3.57
N GLU A 479 -3.28 -19.26 3.98
CA GLU A 479 -4.08 -20.05 3.05
C GLU A 479 -5.19 -19.19 2.42
N ILE A 480 -5.38 -19.36 1.11
CA ILE A 480 -6.41 -18.65 0.36
C ILE A 480 -7.75 -19.36 0.56
N PRO A 481 -8.79 -18.67 1.06
CA PRO A 481 -10.12 -19.24 1.19
C PRO A 481 -10.72 -19.64 -0.16
N THR A 482 -11.47 -20.73 -0.18
CA THR A 482 -12.18 -21.21 -1.37
C THR A 482 -13.68 -20.85 -1.39
N ASP A 483 -14.18 -20.23 -0.33
CA ASP A 483 -15.59 -19.86 -0.11
C ASP A 483 -15.86 -18.37 -0.42
N LEU A 484 -15.02 -17.75 -1.24
CA LEU A 484 -15.19 -16.36 -1.67
C LEU A 484 -16.24 -16.25 -2.78
N LYS A 485 -16.96 -15.11 -2.83
CA LYS A 485 -17.95 -14.82 -3.88
C LYS A 485 -17.31 -14.65 -5.26
N HIS A 486 -16.14 -14.04 -5.31
CA HIS A 486 -15.38 -13.73 -6.52
C HIS A 486 -14.00 -14.33 -6.47
N ASN A 487 -13.39 -14.52 -7.63
CA ASN A 487 -12.01 -14.98 -7.75
C ASN A 487 -11.06 -14.02 -7.02
N PRO A 488 -10.26 -14.50 -6.06
CA PRO A 488 -9.34 -13.64 -5.34
C PRO A 488 -8.19 -13.17 -6.23
N ALA A 489 -7.71 -11.97 -5.94
CA ALA A 489 -6.55 -11.39 -6.60
C ALA A 489 -5.52 -10.97 -5.56
N PHE A 490 -4.25 -10.91 -5.96
CA PHE A 490 -3.10 -10.77 -5.09
C PHE A 490 -2.07 -9.85 -5.74
N THR A 491 -1.54 -8.91 -4.99
CA THR A 491 -0.45 -8.03 -5.46
C THR A 491 0.88 -8.77 -5.53
N LEU A 492 1.07 -9.76 -4.67
CA LEU A 492 2.30 -10.54 -4.58
C LEU A 492 3.53 -9.62 -4.41
N SER A 493 3.53 -8.77 -3.36
CA SER A 493 4.62 -7.81 -3.10
C SER A 493 6.01 -8.45 -2.98
N ASN A 494 6.08 -9.71 -2.54
CA ASN A 494 7.30 -10.52 -2.58
C ASN A 494 7.34 -11.54 -3.74
N GLY A 495 6.39 -11.49 -4.66
CA GLY A 495 6.31 -12.38 -5.82
C GLY A 495 5.82 -13.80 -5.52
N PHE A 496 5.62 -14.18 -4.28
CA PHE A 496 5.42 -15.56 -3.83
C PHE A 496 3.95 -16.00 -3.82
N ILE A 497 3.70 -17.19 -4.37
CA ILE A 497 2.47 -17.98 -4.15
C ILE A 497 2.77 -19.48 -4.22
N TYR A 498 2.29 -20.24 -3.23
CA TYR A 498 2.32 -21.70 -3.23
C TYR A 498 1.07 -22.22 -3.94
N LEU A 499 1.27 -23.13 -4.91
CA LEU A 499 0.23 -23.57 -5.84
C LEU A 499 -0.61 -24.76 -5.34
N GLY A 500 -0.39 -25.23 -4.12
CA GLY A 500 -1.14 -26.35 -3.52
C GLY A 500 -0.76 -27.74 -4.02
N ASN A 501 0.28 -27.86 -4.85
CA ASN A 501 0.68 -29.10 -5.51
C ASN A 501 2.16 -29.48 -5.28
N GLY A 502 2.77 -28.97 -4.21
CA GLY A 502 4.18 -29.21 -3.88
C GLY A 502 5.15 -28.25 -4.56
N TYR A 503 4.65 -27.18 -5.18
CA TYR A 503 5.46 -26.16 -5.85
C TYR A 503 5.04 -24.75 -5.41
N SER A 504 6.01 -23.89 -5.28
CA SER A 504 5.81 -22.44 -5.15
C SER A 504 6.26 -21.73 -6.41
N LEU A 505 5.44 -20.81 -6.89
CA LEU A 505 5.77 -19.89 -7.96
C LEU A 505 6.24 -18.57 -7.32
N VAL A 506 7.39 -18.06 -7.78
CA VAL A 506 7.92 -16.76 -7.36
C VAL A 506 8.18 -15.92 -8.59
N LYS A 507 7.50 -14.78 -8.68
CA LYS A 507 7.69 -13.80 -9.75
C LYS A 507 8.85 -12.87 -9.40
N ASP A 508 9.70 -12.55 -10.37
CA ASP A 508 10.70 -11.49 -10.24
C ASP A 508 10.04 -10.12 -10.44
N CYS A 509 9.75 -9.42 -9.33
CA CYS A 509 9.11 -8.10 -9.38
C CYS A 509 10.00 -7.02 -9.99
N SER A 510 11.32 -7.26 -10.11
CA SER A 510 12.23 -6.33 -10.77
C SER A 510 12.23 -6.42 -12.30
N VAL A 511 11.59 -7.42 -12.89
CA VAL A 511 11.43 -7.53 -14.36
C VAL A 511 10.14 -6.85 -14.79
N GLU A 512 9.00 -7.35 -14.33
CA GLU A 512 7.69 -6.74 -14.51
C GLU A 512 6.78 -7.15 -13.35
N HIS A 513 6.15 -6.18 -12.68
CA HIS A 513 5.37 -6.44 -11.48
C HIS A 513 3.88 -6.34 -11.73
N LEU A 514 3.21 -7.48 -11.78
CA LEU A 514 1.77 -7.63 -12.00
C LEU A 514 1.08 -8.29 -10.81
N ALA A 515 -0.19 -7.98 -10.63
CA ALA A 515 -1.08 -8.76 -9.79
C ALA A 515 -1.42 -10.11 -10.43
N ALA A 516 -1.76 -11.07 -9.59
CA ALA A 516 -2.29 -12.36 -10.03
C ALA A 516 -3.74 -12.52 -9.60
N THR A 517 -4.54 -13.25 -10.38
CA THR A 517 -5.90 -13.65 -10.03
C THR A 517 -6.00 -15.18 -10.04
N TRP A 518 -6.51 -15.76 -8.97
CA TRP A 518 -6.81 -17.18 -8.94
C TRP A 518 -8.23 -17.44 -9.42
N LYS A 519 -8.34 -18.07 -10.59
CA LYS A 519 -9.60 -18.56 -11.17
C LYS A 519 -9.98 -19.87 -10.48
N MET A 520 -10.68 -19.78 -9.34
CA MET A 520 -10.95 -20.89 -8.43
C MET A 520 -11.61 -22.10 -9.11
N LYS A 521 -12.64 -21.87 -9.93
CA LYS A 521 -13.37 -22.92 -10.65
C LYS A 521 -12.53 -23.63 -11.71
N GLU A 522 -11.62 -22.89 -12.32
CA GLU A 522 -10.74 -23.37 -13.40
C GLU A 522 -9.43 -23.93 -12.86
N GLN A 523 -9.12 -23.68 -11.58
CA GLN A 523 -7.84 -24.02 -10.94
C GLN A 523 -6.65 -23.41 -11.69
N LYS A 524 -6.74 -22.13 -12.04
CA LYS A 524 -5.74 -21.40 -12.81
C LYS A 524 -5.33 -20.12 -12.07
N LEU A 525 -4.02 -19.91 -11.97
CA LEU A 525 -3.45 -18.62 -11.57
C LEU A 525 -3.12 -17.82 -12.82
N VAL A 526 -3.65 -16.61 -12.93
CA VAL A 526 -3.56 -15.77 -14.12
C VAL A 526 -2.87 -14.46 -13.80
N PHE A 527 -1.80 -14.15 -14.50
CA PHE A 527 -1.19 -12.82 -14.57
C PHE A 527 -1.68 -12.17 -15.87
N ARG A 528 -2.25 -10.96 -15.77
CA ARG A 528 -2.83 -10.26 -16.91
C ARG A 528 -2.26 -8.86 -17.05
N GLN A 529 -1.90 -8.47 -18.29
CA GLN A 529 -1.45 -7.13 -18.64
C GLN A 529 -2.13 -6.68 -19.94
N GLU A 530 -2.66 -5.47 -19.92
CA GLU A 530 -3.21 -4.81 -21.12
C GLU A 530 -2.07 -4.13 -21.88
N LEU A 531 -1.98 -4.40 -23.20
CA LEU A 531 -1.07 -3.77 -24.13
C LEU A 531 -1.90 -3.08 -25.21
N ASN A 532 -1.90 -1.75 -25.27
CA ASN A 532 -2.76 -1.00 -26.19
C ASN A 532 -2.11 -0.76 -27.55
N GLU A 533 -0.77 -0.76 -27.66
CA GLU A 533 -0.05 -0.48 -28.89
C GLU A 533 0.54 -1.74 -29.51
N GLU A 534 0.50 -1.84 -30.85
CA GLU A 534 0.89 -3.04 -31.62
C GLU A 534 2.33 -3.50 -31.40
N ASN A 535 3.24 -2.58 -31.10
CA ASN A 535 4.67 -2.86 -30.96
C ASN A 535 5.09 -3.12 -29.51
N MET A 536 4.15 -3.14 -28.58
CA MET A 536 4.49 -3.38 -27.17
C MET A 536 4.82 -4.85 -26.92
N GLU A 537 5.87 -5.05 -26.14
CA GLU A 537 6.31 -6.36 -25.67
C GLU A 537 6.28 -6.39 -24.15
N MET A 538 6.04 -7.56 -23.60
CA MET A 538 6.07 -7.84 -22.18
C MET A 538 7.14 -8.90 -21.87
N ASN A 539 7.91 -8.66 -20.81
CA ASN A 539 8.91 -9.60 -20.31
C ASN A 539 8.55 -10.00 -18.90
N MET A 540 8.50 -11.29 -18.63
CA MET A 540 8.24 -11.82 -17.29
C MET A 540 9.29 -12.86 -16.92
N ARG A 541 9.65 -12.89 -15.65
CA ARG A 541 10.51 -13.93 -15.08
C ARG A 541 9.85 -14.55 -13.87
N PHE A 542 9.79 -15.86 -13.89
CA PHE A 542 9.30 -16.68 -12.80
C PHE A 542 10.35 -17.68 -12.35
N TYR A 543 10.31 -18.00 -11.07
CA TYR A 543 11.02 -19.13 -10.49
C TYR A 543 9.99 -20.11 -9.92
N LEU A 544 10.26 -21.40 -10.10
CA LEU A 544 9.45 -22.47 -9.53
C LEU A 544 10.33 -23.28 -8.59
N VAL A 545 9.97 -23.32 -7.32
CA VAL A 545 10.68 -24.11 -6.32
C VAL A 545 9.81 -25.27 -5.86
N LYS A 546 10.37 -26.48 -5.91
CA LYS A 546 9.76 -27.69 -5.36
C LYS A 546 9.99 -27.72 -3.85
N GLY A 547 8.94 -27.93 -3.08
CA GLY A 547 9.00 -28.00 -1.62
C GLY A 547 7.75 -27.49 -0.94
N ASP A 548 7.89 -27.18 0.35
CA ASP A 548 6.82 -26.62 1.16
C ASP A 548 6.66 -25.10 0.96
N VAL A 549 5.66 -24.54 1.64
CA VAL A 549 5.32 -23.12 1.60
C VAL A 549 6.50 -22.23 2.02
N ASN A 550 7.29 -22.67 3.02
CA ASN A 550 8.36 -21.86 3.59
C ASN A 550 9.53 -21.65 2.63
N LYS A 551 9.87 -22.66 1.83
CA LYS A 551 10.94 -22.52 0.81
C LYS A 551 10.57 -21.48 -0.26
N GLY A 552 9.31 -21.49 -0.71
CA GLY A 552 8.85 -20.49 -1.66
C GLY A 552 8.81 -19.09 -1.07
N LEU A 553 8.34 -18.96 0.16
CA LEU A 553 8.30 -17.71 0.90
C LEU A 553 9.71 -17.12 1.10
N GLU A 554 10.68 -17.96 1.48
CA GLU A 554 12.08 -17.56 1.64
C GLU A 554 12.66 -17.06 0.32
N LEU A 555 12.44 -17.78 -0.78
CA LEU A 555 12.89 -17.39 -2.11
C LEU A 555 12.26 -16.06 -2.55
N GLY A 556 10.95 -15.88 -2.35
CA GLY A 556 10.25 -14.64 -2.66
C GLY A 556 10.82 -13.45 -1.90
N ASN A 557 11.01 -13.63 -0.60
CA ASN A 557 11.58 -12.61 0.25
C ASN A 557 13.02 -12.26 -0.15
N GLN A 558 13.86 -13.25 -0.45
CA GLN A 558 15.23 -12.98 -0.88
C GLN A 558 15.29 -12.32 -2.25
N LEU A 559 14.41 -12.69 -3.17
CA LEU A 559 14.41 -12.11 -4.51
C LEU A 559 13.88 -10.66 -4.52
N ASN A 560 12.78 -10.40 -3.82
CA ASN A 560 12.01 -9.17 -3.99
C ASN A 560 12.01 -8.25 -2.75
N THR A 561 12.11 -8.82 -1.54
CA THR A 561 12.03 -8.04 -0.29
C THR A 561 13.40 -7.72 0.29
N TRP A 562 14.27 -8.72 0.42
CA TRP A 562 15.57 -8.62 1.07
C TRP A 562 16.69 -9.18 0.18
N PRO A 563 17.00 -8.52 -0.94
CA PRO A 563 17.99 -9.02 -1.88
C PRO A 563 19.36 -9.17 -1.22
N MET A 564 20.10 -10.19 -1.65
CA MET A 564 21.49 -10.36 -1.30
C MET A 564 22.39 -9.86 -2.42
N PHE A 565 23.57 -9.38 -2.07
CA PHE A 565 24.52 -8.86 -3.04
C PHE A 565 25.88 -9.50 -2.85
N ARG A 566 26.55 -9.75 -3.96
CA ARG A 566 27.98 -10.01 -4.00
C ARG A 566 28.67 -8.69 -4.30
N ILE A 567 29.64 -8.30 -3.47
CA ILE A 567 30.40 -7.07 -3.65
C ILE A 567 31.88 -7.37 -3.66
N SER A 568 32.66 -6.61 -4.44
CA SER A 568 34.12 -6.65 -4.39
C SER A 568 34.69 -5.24 -4.55
N LYS A 569 35.83 -4.99 -3.89
CA LYS A 569 36.57 -3.74 -3.99
C LYS A 569 37.94 -4.06 -4.55
N LYS A 570 38.25 -3.62 -5.77
CA LYS A 570 39.53 -3.85 -6.43
C LYS A 570 40.02 -2.56 -7.09
N ASN A 571 41.28 -2.21 -6.91
CA ASN A 571 41.87 -0.97 -7.45
C ASN A 571 41.01 0.27 -7.13
N ASN A 572 40.51 0.38 -5.91
CA ASN A 572 39.59 1.43 -5.45
C ASN A 572 38.28 1.55 -6.28
N GLN A 573 37.89 0.50 -6.98
CA GLN A 573 36.60 0.36 -7.62
C GLN A 573 35.75 -0.61 -6.80
N LEU A 574 34.50 -0.19 -6.49
CA LEU A 574 33.48 -1.02 -5.85
C LEU A 574 32.55 -1.55 -6.92
N THR A 575 32.49 -2.87 -7.03
CA THR A 575 31.52 -3.55 -7.92
C THR A 575 30.56 -4.37 -7.07
N TYR A 576 29.32 -4.48 -7.54
CA TYR A 576 28.30 -5.28 -6.86
C TYR A 576 27.35 -5.89 -7.88
N GLU A 577 26.84 -7.07 -7.54
CA GLU A 577 25.81 -7.79 -8.29
C GLU A 577 24.79 -8.37 -7.32
N LYS A 578 23.50 -8.32 -7.70
CA LYS A 578 22.43 -9.00 -6.95
C LYS A 578 22.63 -10.51 -7.12
N ILE A 579 22.63 -11.24 -6.01
CA ILE A 579 22.70 -12.71 -6.04
C ILE A 579 21.35 -13.23 -6.50
N MET A 580 21.36 -13.96 -7.59
CA MET A 580 20.17 -14.60 -8.16
C MET A 580 19.92 -15.97 -7.51
N PRO A 581 18.69 -16.50 -7.58
CA PRO A 581 18.33 -17.79 -6.96
C PRO A 581 19.20 -18.98 -7.36
N GLU A 582 19.84 -18.94 -8.52
CA GLU A 582 20.78 -20.01 -8.98
C GLU A 582 21.99 -20.24 -8.05
N SER A 583 22.25 -19.32 -7.16
CA SER A 583 23.34 -19.42 -6.16
C SER A 583 22.85 -19.94 -4.80
N PHE A 584 21.63 -20.42 -4.71
CA PHE A 584 21.02 -21.03 -3.51
C PHE A 584 21.42 -22.49 -3.29
#